data_fd3fd58d27be861c3ad6da2145b7d284
#
_entry.id   fd3fd58d27be861c3ad6da2145b7d284
#
_cell.length_a   1.000
_cell.length_b   1.000
_cell.length_c   1.000
_cell.angle_alpha   90.00
_cell.angle_beta   90.00
_cell.angle_gamma   90.00
#
_symmetry.space_group_name_H-M   'P 1'
#
loop_
_entity.id
_entity.type
_entity.pdbx_description
1 polymer ?
#
loop_
_entity_poly.entity_id
_entity_poly.type
_entity_poly.pdbx_seq_one_letter_code
_entity_poly.pdbx_strand_id
1 'polypeptide(L)'
;MVNPPQAPADPSQASPRAPRMHGGWLARGAEGRFSVYVPRDGEVLRWTEGPGRRFDGPDALGGRGLLPFLAAAQGPDRYVHLIGFRHTGTASETGEPHVELVHSVQFQTGRPNVEWKSIGHSNGTAEWFGNPALAVDGQGRAHVFVRNRGGGVSARVQKDAGGWHPWWDLKGGRTDRNPVATVNGSGLVELYTASDRGLLRYAQSEPGARPVVEPLVPASVTPGTLTAVTGTSGQVTAYYVDGSGQICVWSPGRGLAPTPFAAAAGTGPLTAGRCLIDGYDCTLLAQCDGEGGAVLAAYLTEREDTGLYWTPSGPPVLGPPTLTADAAGAAAVAALAADGGVIVSRQTAEPGLALEPWTRL
;
A
#
# COMPACT_ATOMS: atom_id res chain seq x y z
N MET A 1 6.68 15.20 52.88
CA MET A 1 7.59 15.52 51.74
C MET A 1 6.77 15.49 50.50
N VAL A 2 6.52 16.64 49.89
CA VAL A 2 5.73 16.78 48.64
C VAL A 2 6.76 16.67 47.51
N ASN A 3 6.56 15.72 46.60
CA ASN A 3 7.39 15.62 45.40
C ASN A 3 7.23 16.89 44.54
N PRO A 4 8.33 17.45 44.03
CA PRO A 4 8.25 18.58 43.11
C PRO A 4 7.50 18.17 41.81
N PRO A 5 6.78 19.10 41.18
CA PRO A 5 6.08 18.81 39.91
C PRO A 5 7.08 18.43 38.83
N GLN A 6 6.80 17.33 38.13
CA GLN A 6 7.57 16.92 36.96
C GLN A 6 7.47 18.00 35.88
N ALA A 7 8.62 18.42 35.37
CA ALA A 7 8.69 19.33 34.25
C ALA A 7 7.95 18.74 33.01
N PRO A 8 7.26 19.56 32.20
CA PRO A 8 6.63 19.07 31.00
C PRO A 8 7.68 18.45 30.07
N ALA A 9 7.36 17.27 29.51
CA ALA A 9 8.23 16.57 28.58
C ALA A 9 8.53 17.47 27.37
N ASP A 10 9.81 17.56 27.03
CA ASP A 10 10.29 18.31 25.87
C ASP A 10 9.67 17.71 24.60
N PRO A 11 8.92 18.48 23.79
CA PRO A 11 8.30 18.00 22.56
C PRO A 11 9.32 17.54 21.49
N SER A 12 10.63 17.82 21.68
CA SER A 12 11.70 17.35 20.79
C SER A 12 12.07 15.87 21.01
N GLN A 13 11.54 15.19 22.05
CA GLN A 13 11.82 13.79 22.36
C GLN A 13 10.72 12.81 21.92
N ALA A 14 9.82 13.22 21.04
CA ALA A 14 8.90 12.26 20.43
C ALA A 14 9.73 11.24 19.62
N SER A 15 9.74 9.98 20.06
CA SER A 15 10.37 8.89 19.30
C SER A 15 9.95 8.96 17.85
N PRO A 16 10.87 8.83 16.88
CA PRO A 16 10.51 8.90 15.48
C PRO A 16 9.41 7.88 15.19
N ARG A 17 8.27 8.36 14.71
CA ARG A 17 7.18 7.48 14.31
C ARG A 17 7.70 6.51 13.24
N ALA A 18 7.45 5.21 13.43
CA ALA A 18 7.77 4.21 12.44
C ALA A 18 7.21 4.61 11.05
N PRO A 19 8.00 4.44 9.98
CA PRO A 19 7.55 4.78 8.64
C PRO A 19 6.34 3.92 8.26
N ARG A 20 5.36 4.54 7.59
CA ARG A 20 4.17 3.89 7.09
C ARG A 20 4.24 3.83 5.57
N MET A 21 4.24 2.65 5.01
CA MET A 21 4.20 2.42 3.58
C MET A 21 2.86 1.84 3.16
N HIS A 22 2.41 2.22 1.98
CA HIS A 22 1.20 1.73 1.36
C HIS A 22 1.47 1.37 -0.11
N GLY A 23 0.83 0.31 -0.61
CA GLY A 23 1.02 -0.16 -1.97
C GLY A 23 2.35 -0.87 -2.20
N GLY A 24 2.82 -0.85 -3.43
CA GLY A 24 3.99 -1.61 -3.89
C GLY A 24 5.32 -0.90 -3.69
N TRP A 25 5.76 -0.69 -2.45
CA TRP A 25 7.06 -0.07 -2.15
C TRP A 25 8.29 -0.98 -2.41
N LEU A 26 8.06 -2.23 -2.81
CA LEU A 26 8.99 -3.09 -3.52
C LEU A 26 8.55 -3.16 -4.98
N ALA A 27 9.28 -2.53 -5.88
CA ALA A 27 8.94 -2.43 -7.29
C ALA A 27 9.98 -3.11 -8.17
N ARG A 28 9.53 -3.70 -9.28
CA ARG A 28 10.40 -4.35 -10.28
C ARG A 28 10.50 -3.49 -11.53
N GLY A 29 11.71 -3.07 -11.89
CA GLY A 29 11.98 -2.33 -13.13
C GLY A 29 11.77 -3.15 -14.41
N ALA A 30 11.80 -2.47 -15.54
CA ALA A 30 11.64 -3.12 -16.87
C ALA A 30 12.73 -4.15 -17.15
N GLU A 31 13.94 -3.93 -16.65
CA GLU A 31 15.08 -4.83 -16.74
C GLU A 31 15.08 -5.97 -15.72
N GLY A 32 14.01 -6.08 -14.90
CA GLY A 32 13.82 -7.17 -13.94
C GLY A 32 14.41 -6.92 -12.55
N ARG A 33 15.21 -5.86 -12.35
CA ARG A 33 15.81 -5.53 -11.04
C ARG A 33 14.77 -4.89 -10.10
N PHE A 34 14.93 -5.16 -8.81
CA PHE A 34 14.07 -4.60 -7.79
C PHE A 34 14.60 -3.27 -7.22
N SER A 35 13.68 -2.45 -6.79
CA SER A 35 13.94 -1.28 -5.94
C SER A 35 13.00 -1.29 -4.75
N VAL A 36 13.53 -0.91 -3.58
CA VAL A 36 12.79 -0.76 -2.33
C VAL A 36 12.79 0.71 -1.94
N TYR A 37 11.63 1.25 -1.56
CA TYR A 37 11.45 2.66 -1.21
C TYR A 37 10.93 2.80 0.21
N VAL A 38 11.63 3.55 1.06
CA VAL A 38 11.24 3.76 2.47
C VAL A 38 11.36 5.22 2.85
N PRO A 39 10.31 5.86 3.40
CA PRO A 39 10.41 7.22 3.92
C PRO A 39 11.17 7.20 5.25
N ARG A 40 12.23 7.97 5.35
CA ARG A 40 13.07 8.09 6.55
C ARG A 40 13.70 9.48 6.63
N ASP A 41 13.74 10.05 7.83
CA ASP A 41 14.45 11.31 8.14
C ASP A 41 14.08 12.48 7.23
N GLY A 42 12.81 12.53 6.82
CA GLY A 42 12.29 13.61 5.97
C GLY A 42 12.55 13.45 4.47
N GLU A 43 13.06 12.28 4.03
CA GLU A 43 13.33 11.95 2.64
C GLU A 43 12.80 10.55 2.31
N VAL A 44 12.86 10.16 1.05
CA VAL A 44 12.66 8.76 0.63
C VAL A 44 14.01 8.15 0.32
N LEU A 45 14.33 7.07 1.00
CA LEU A 45 15.50 6.25 0.73
C LEU A 45 15.15 5.12 -0.24
N ARG A 46 16.06 4.83 -1.16
CA ARG A 46 15.94 3.76 -2.12
C ARG A 46 17.13 2.82 -2.08
N TRP A 47 16.87 1.54 -2.04
CA TRP A 47 17.83 0.48 -2.34
C TRP A 47 17.52 -0.09 -3.71
N THR A 48 18.52 -0.30 -4.54
CA THR A 48 18.36 -0.83 -5.89
C THR A 48 19.18 -2.09 -6.06
N GLU A 49 18.55 -3.10 -6.61
CA GLU A 49 19.24 -4.36 -6.92
C GLU A 49 20.27 -4.15 -8.03
N GLY A 50 21.50 -4.54 -7.75
CA GLY A 50 22.61 -4.57 -8.68
C GLY A 50 22.86 -5.95 -9.29
N PRO A 51 24.01 -6.13 -9.97
CA PRO A 51 24.44 -7.44 -10.46
C PRO A 51 24.57 -8.47 -9.34
N GLY A 52 24.18 -9.72 -9.61
CA GLY A 52 24.27 -10.81 -8.63
C GLY A 52 23.22 -10.72 -7.51
N ARG A 53 22.12 -10.02 -7.74
CA ARG A 53 20.99 -9.86 -6.81
C ARG A 53 21.34 -9.16 -5.48
N ARG A 54 22.45 -8.47 -5.41
CA ARG A 54 22.82 -7.66 -4.24
C ARG A 54 22.17 -6.28 -4.38
N PHE A 55 21.71 -5.73 -3.26
CA PHE A 55 21.18 -4.38 -3.25
C PHE A 55 22.27 -3.36 -2.92
N ASP A 56 22.31 -2.31 -3.70
CA ASP A 56 23.13 -1.13 -3.48
C ASP A 56 22.25 -0.02 -2.89
N GLY A 57 22.83 0.86 -2.08
CA GLY A 57 22.12 1.97 -1.44
C GLY A 57 22.39 2.07 0.06
N PRO A 58 21.60 2.91 0.79
CA PRO A 58 20.47 3.66 0.24
C PRO A 58 20.89 4.94 -0.52
N ASP A 59 20.17 5.22 -1.60
CA ASP A 59 20.20 6.52 -2.27
C ASP A 59 19.06 7.41 -1.73
N ALA A 60 19.33 8.66 -1.42
CA ALA A 60 18.30 9.64 -1.09
C ALA A 60 17.62 10.14 -2.38
N LEU A 61 16.29 10.01 -2.46
CA LEU A 61 15.50 10.48 -3.60
C LEU A 61 15.00 11.92 -3.41
N GLY A 62 15.55 12.66 -2.46
CA GLY A 62 15.11 14.02 -2.12
C GLY A 62 13.74 14.03 -1.42
N GLY A 63 13.05 15.17 -1.53
CA GLY A 63 11.76 15.36 -0.90
C GLY A 63 11.85 15.91 0.52
N ARG A 64 12.85 16.75 0.80
CA ARG A 64 13.10 17.34 2.12
C ARG A 64 11.82 17.74 2.86
N GLY A 65 11.71 17.33 4.11
CA GLY A 65 10.56 17.62 4.96
C GLY A 65 9.36 16.71 4.71
N LEU A 66 9.57 15.57 4.04
CA LEU A 66 8.51 14.54 3.94
C LEU A 66 8.18 13.96 5.30
N LEU A 67 6.90 13.76 5.53
CA LEU A 67 6.44 12.99 6.69
C LEU A 67 6.76 11.49 6.49
N PRO A 68 6.84 10.70 7.58
CA PRO A 68 7.16 9.27 7.51
C PRO A 68 6.00 8.44 6.93
N PHE A 69 5.57 8.78 5.74
CA PHE A 69 4.54 8.11 4.97
C PHE A 69 4.93 8.08 3.49
N LEU A 70 4.71 6.93 2.84
CA LEU A 70 4.89 6.75 1.41
C LEU A 70 3.81 5.84 0.84
N ALA A 71 3.15 6.29 -0.22
CA ALA A 71 2.40 5.42 -1.12
C ALA A 71 3.19 5.25 -2.42
N ALA A 72 3.29 4.01 -2.88
CA ALA A 72 3.98 3.66 -4.12
C ALA A 72 3.10 2.78 -5.01
N ALA A 73 3.12 3.06 -6.30
CA ALA A 73 2.47 2.22 -7.31
C ALA A 73 3.28 2.22 -8.61
N GLN A 74 3.18 1.15 -9.36
CA GLN A 74 3.90 0.97 -10.62
C GLN A 74 2.92 0.83 -11.77
N GLY A 75 3.21 1.52 -12.86
CA GLY A 75 2.45 1.44 -14.11
C GLY A 75 2.85 0.26 -15.01
N PRO A 76 2.12 0.04 -16.12
CA PRO A 76 2.46 -0.96 -17.12
C PRO A 76 3.80 -0.68 -17.81
N ASP A 77 4.20 0.58 -17.87
CA ASP A 77 5.49 1.09 -18.34
C ASP A 77 6.66 0.84 -17.37
N ARG A 78 6.35 0.27 -16.19
CA ARG A 78 7.29 0.05 -15.07
C ARG A 78 7.78 1.33 -14.40
N TYR A 79 7.18 2.48 -14.67
CA TYR A 79 7.48 3.69 -13.92
C TYR A 79 6.91 3.56 -12.50
N VAL A 80 7.70 4.02 -11.52
CA VAL A 80 7.28 3.99 -10.13
C VAL A 80 6.84 5.38 -9.71
N HIS A 81 5.56 5.51 -9.40
CA HIS A 81 4.98 6.73 -8.85
C HIS A 81 5.03 6.68 -7.34
N LEU A 82 5.43 7.79 -6.73
CA LEU A 82 5.59 7.94 -5.29
C LEU A 82 4.74 9.13 -4.82
N ILE A 83 3.98 8.94 -3.75
CA ILE A 83 3.20 9.99 -3.07
C ILE A 83 3.66 10.08 -1.63
N GLY A 84 3.98 11.28 -1.19
CA GLY A 84 4.29 11.60 0.21
C GLY A 84 3.47 12.78 0.72
N PHE A 85 3.61 13.04 2.01
CA PHE A 85 3.10 14.27 2.64
C PHE A 85 4.25 15.18 3.00
N ARG A 86 4.01 16.50 2.91
CA ARG A 86 4.91 17.56 3.39
C ARG A 86 4.11 18.63 4.11
N HIS A 87 4.66 19.21 5.19
CA HIS A 87 4.03 20.35 5.86
C HIS A 87 4.02 21.60 4.98
N THR A 88 2.91 22.34 5.01
CA THR A 88 2.75 23.58 4.22
C THR A 88 3.25 24.83 4.96
N GLY A 89 3.60 24.73 6.24
CA GLY A 89 3.91 25.87 7.10
C GLY A 89 2.69 26.61 7.64
N THR A 90 1.46 26.18 7.29
CA THR A 90 0.20 26.67 7.87
C THR A 90 -0.38 25.64 8.83
N ALA A 91 -1.32 26.05 9.69
CA ALA A 91 -1.97 25.18 10.63
C ALA A 91 -3.51 25.28 10.54
N SER A 92 -4.19 24.25 11.03
CA SER A 92 -5.65 24.23 11.21
C SER A 92 -6.06 25.16 12.36
N GLU A 93 -7.36 25.37 12.51
CA GLU A 93 -7.94 26.10 13.65
C GLU A 93 -7.58 25.48 15.01
N THR A 94 -7.30 24.18 15.04
CA THR A 94 -6.86 23.45 16.24
C THR A 94 -5.35 23.46 16.46
N GLY A 95 -4.59 24.15 15.60
CA GLY A 95 -3.13 24.23 15.67
C GLY A 95 -2.39 23.05 15.01
N GLU A 96 -3.10 22.06 14.48
CA GLU A 96 -2.47 20.97 13.75
C GLU A 96 -1.88 21.43 12.42
N PRO A 97 -0.65 21.05 12.07
CA PRO A 97 -0.03 21.48 10.84
C PRO A 97 -0.76 20.92 9.62
N HIS A 98 -1.04 21.79 8.66
CA HIS A 98 -1.54 21.37 7.36
C HIS A 98 -0.46 20.67 6.56
N VAL A 99 -0.86 19.68 5.78
CA VAL A 99 0.01 18.95 4.88
C VAL A 99 -0.47 19.09 3.44
N GLU A 100 0.46 19.05 2.52
CA GLU A 100 0.20 18.89 1.10
C GLU A 100 0.64 17.51 0.64
N LEU A 101 -0.01 16.99 -0.40
CA LEU A 101 0.47 15.81 -1.09
C LEU A 101 1.51 16.24 -2.12
N VAL A 102 2.61 15.49 -2.16
CA VAL A 102 3.68 15.67 -3.14
C VAL A 102 3.89 14.37 -3.91
N HIS A 103 4.22 14.50 -5.17
CA HIS A 103 4.38 13.40 -6.12
C HIS A 103 5.75 13.43 -6.75
N SER A 104 6.32 12.27 -6.96
CA SER A 104 7.54 12.05 -7.74
C SER A 104 7.41 10.78 -8.58
N VAL A 105 8.18 10.67 -9.64
CA VAL A 105 8.22 9.50 -10.53
C VAL A 105 9.66 9.07 -10.75
N GLN A 106 9.90 7.78 -10.71
CA GLN A 106 11.12 7.15 -11.19
C GLN A 106 10.83 6.43 -12.50
N PHE A 107 11.43 6.89 -13.60
CA PHE A 107 11.24 6.31 -14.93
C PHE A 107 12.10 5.06 -15.17
N GLN A 108 13.26 4.99 -14.55
CA GLN A 108 14.21 3.89 -14.74
C GLN A 108 14.82 3.48 -13.40
N THR A 109 14.94 2.18 -13.19
CA THR A 109 15.56 1.60 -12.00
C THR A 109 16.96 2.12 -11.80
N GLY A 110 17.30 2.52 -10.56
CA GLY A 110 18.63 3.05 -10.21
C GLY A 110 18.93 4.46 -10.72
N ARG A 111 18.05 5.08 -11.51
CA ARG A 111 18.21 6.47 -11.95
C ARG A 111 17.53 7.45 -10.97
N PRO A 112 17.91 8.72 -10.96
CA PRO A 112 17.22 9.73 -10.17
C PRO A 112 15.73 9.78 -10.51
N ASN A 113 14.91 10.10 -9.50
CA ASN A 113 13.50 10.39 -9.68
C ASN A 113 13.30 11.84 -10.16
N VAL A 114 12.12 12.14 -10.66
CA VAL A 114 11.69 13.52 -10.95
C VAL A 114 11.57 14.28 -9.63
N GLU A 115 11.83 15.58 -9.67
CA GLU A 115 11.64 16.47 -8.52
C GLU A 115 10.25 16.30 -7.90
N TRP A 116 10.17 16.28 -6.57
CA TRP A 116 8.93 16.22 -5.82
C TRP A 116 8.10 17.50 -6.01
N LYS A 117 6.93 17.35 -6.60
CA LYS A 117 6.01 18.45 -6.88
C LYS A 117 4.73 18.32 -6.09
N SER A 118 4.25 19.46 -5.57
CA SER A 118 2.93 19.51 -4.94
C SER A 118 1.83 19.16 -5.94
N ILE A 119 0.91 18.33 -5.48
CA ILE A 119 -0.32 18.04 -6.21
C ILE A 119 -1.55 18.67 -5.53
N GLY A 120 -1.30 19.62 -4.63
CA GLY A 120 -2.34 20.39 -3.94
C GLY A 120 -2.92 19.69 -2.71
N HIS A 121 -4.12 20.14 -2.30
CA HIS A 121 -4.76 19.73 -1.05
C HIS A 121 -4.01 20.20 0.20
N SER A 122 -3.59 21.47 0.20
CA SER A 122 -2.81 22.06 1.28
C SER A 122 -3.63 22.46 2.53
N ASN A 123 -4.95 22.27 2.52
CA ASN A 123 -5.85 22.70 3.60
C ASN A 123 -6.27 21.54 4.52
N GLY A 124 -5.60 20.43 4.46
CA GLY A 124 -5.90 19.25 5.26
C GLY A 124 -4.77 18.90 6.21
N THR A 125 -5.10 18.25 7.31
CA THR A 125 -4.11 17.61 8.19
C THR A 125 -3.86 16.18 7.76
N ALA A 126 -2.72 15.60 8.12
CA ALA A 126 -2.40 14.20 7.83
C ALA A 126 -3.45 13.24 8.42
N GLU A 127 -4.06 13.62 9.54
CA GLU A 127 -5.12 12.85 10.17
C GLU A 127 -6.38 12.78 9.32
N TRP A 128 -6.79 13.88 8.68
CA TRP A 128 -7.99 13.89 7.82
C TRP A 128 -7.79 13.04 6.57
N PHE A 129 -6.63 13.18 5.93
CA PHE A 129 -6.33 12.44 4.70
C PHE A 129 -6.21 10.94 4.92
N GLY A 130 -5.80 10.52 6.10
CA GLY A 130 -5.41 9.13 6.33
C GLY A 130 -4.18 8.77 5.49
N ASN A 131 -4.11 7.53 5.06
CA ASN A 131 -3.08 7.06 4.14
C ASN A 131 -3.60 7.21 2.69
N PRO A 132 -2.96 8.01 1.83
CA PRO A 132 -3.32 8.07 0.42
C PRO A 132 -3.21 6.71 -0.25
N ALA A 133 -4.18 6.37 -1.09
CA ALA A 133 -4.06 5.26 -2.02
C ALA A 133 -3.60 5.76 -3.39
N LEU A 134 -2.78 4.97 -4.04
CA LEU A 134 -2.20 5.27 -5.34
C LEU A 134 -2.36 4.06 -6.26
N ALA A 135 -2.85 4.29 -7.47
CA ALA A 135 -2.84 3.32 -8.55
C ALA A 135 -2.36 3.99 -9.84
N VAL A 136 -1.81 3.22 -10.76
CA VAL A 136 -1.42 3.69 -12.10
C VAL A 136 -2.22 2.88 -13.10
N ASP A 137 -3.06 3.53 -13.89
CA ASP A 137 -3.96 2.87 -14.82
C ASP A 137 -3.24 2.21 -16.02
N GLY A 138 -3.98 1.50 -16.85
CA GLY A 138 -3.44 0.82 -18.03
C GLY A 138 -2.81 1.73 -19.08
N GLN A 139 -2.97 3.05 -18.96
CA GLN A 139 -2.36 4.06 -19.81
C GLN A 139 -1.18 4.79 -19.15
N GLY A 140 -0.78 4.36 -17.96
CA GLY A 140 0.35 4.94 -17.22
C GLY A 140 0.01 6.20 -16.42
N ARG A 141 -1.27 6.55 -16.23
CA ARG A 141 -1.68 7.72 -15.45
C ARG A 141 -1.83 7.39 -13.98
N ALA A 142 -1.24 8.22 -13.14
CA ALA A 142 -1.38 8.09 -11.69
C ALA A 142 -2.74 8.62 -11.20
N HIS A 143 -3.38 7.84 -10.36
CA HIS A 143 -4.64 8.14 -9.67
C HIS A 143 -4.39 8.16 -8.17
N VAL A 144 -4.59 9.31 -7.53
CA VAL A 144 -4.40 9.50 -6.09
C VAL A 144 -5.74 9.65 -5.41
N PHE A 145 -5.95 8.90 -4.35
CA PHE A 145 -7.17 8.93 -3.55
C PHE A 145 -6.85 9.26 -2.11
N VAL A 146 -7.61 10.15 -1.52
CA VAL A 146 -7.49 10.54 -0.12
C VAL A 146 -8.87 10.63 0.52
N ARG A 147 -8.92 10.37 1.82
CA ARG A 147 -10.10 10.72 2.60
C ARG A 147 -10.22 12.23 2.68
N ASN A 148 -11.41 12.79 2.53
CA ASN A 148 -11.64 14.22 2.69
C ASN A 148 -12.14 14.56 4.10
N ARG A 149 -12.18 15.86 4.44
CA ARG A 149 -12.65 16.35 5.75
C ARG A 149 -14.08 15.91 6.09
N GLY A 150 -14.93 15.73 5.09
CA GLY A 150 -16.31 15.21 5.26
C GLY A 150 -16.39 13.71 5.50
N GLY A 151 -15.26 13.00 5.53
CA GLY A 151 -15.20 11.56 5.70
C GLY A 151 -15.53 10.75 4.45
N GLY A 152 -15.68 11.40 3.31
CA GLY A 152 -15.77 10.76 1.99
C GLY A 152 -14.41 10.63 1.32
N VAL A 153 -14.38 10.34 0.01
CA VAL A 153 -13.18 10.18 -0.79
C VAL A 153 -13.04 11.31 -1.80
N SER A 154 -11.84 11.88 -1.90
CA SER A 154 -11.42 12.74 -3.01
C SER A 154 -10.39 12.02 -3.87
N ALA A 155 -10.46 12.25 -5.18
CA ALA A 155 -9.53 11.71 -6.15
C ALA A 155 -8.89 12.80 -6.99
N ARG A 156 -7.64 12.55 -7.43
CA ARG A 156 -6.94 13.36 -8.40
C ARG A 156 -6.23 12.47 -9.40
N VAL A 157 -6.32 12.81 -10.68
CA VAL A 157 -5.81 12.00 -11.78
C VAL A 157 -4.82 12.80 -12.61
N GLN A 158 -3.75 12.16 -13.02
CA GLN A 158 -2.75 12.73 -13.93
C GLN A 158 -3.35 12.87 -15.34
N LYS A 159 -2.98 13.94 -16.04
CA LYS A 159 -3.35 14.18 -17.45
C LYS A 159 -2.36 13.53 -18.40
N ASP A 160 -2.80 13.13 -19.58
CA ASP A 160 -1.95 12.58 -20.65
C ASP A 160 -0.83 13.56 -21.06
N ALA A 161 -1.15 14.85 -21.12
CA ALA A 161 -0.19 15.92 -21.44
C ALA A 161 0.68 16.36 -20.26
N GLY A 162 0.66 15.62 -19.16
CA GLY A 162 1.31 16.00 -17.91
C GLY A 162 0.47 16.92 -17.03
N GLY A 163 0.89 17.07 -15.77
CA GLY A 163 0.11 17.77 -14.75
C GLY A 163 -1.10 16.97 -14.27
N TRP A 164 -2.04 17.63 -13.58
CA TRP A 164 -3.12 16.97 -12.86
C TRP A 164 -4.47 17.62 -13.17
N HIS A 165 -5.52 16.79 -13.22
CA HIS A 165 -6.90 17.27 -13.20
C HIS A 165 -7.22 17.94 -11.87
N PRO A 166 -8.28 18.78 -11.76
CA PRO A 166 -8.81 19.23 -10.48
C PRO A 166 -9.15 18.04 -9.58
N TRP A 167 -9.20 18.27 -8.26
CA TRP A 167 -9.70 17.29 -7.31
C TRP A 167 -11.18 16.99 -7.55
N TRP A 168 -11.51 15.71 -7.60
CA TRP A 168 -12.89 15.24 -7.67
C TRP A 168 -13.37 14.79 -6.29
N ASP A 169 -14.54 15.20 -5.88
CA ASP A 169 -15.23 14.65 -4.71
C ASP A 169 -16.02 13.40 -5.15
N LEU A 170 -15.55 12.22 -4.81
CA LEU A 170 -16.18 10.93 -5.17
C LEU A 170 -17.33 10.57 -4.23
N LYS A 171 -17.67 11.46 -3.28
CA LYS A 171 -18.70 11.20 -2.28
C LYS A 171 -18.31 10.08 -1.29
N GLY A 172 -19.31 9.35 -0.78
CA GLY A 172 -19.14 8.44 0.35
C GLY A 172 -19.21 9.20 1.68
N GLY A 173 -19.06 8.48 2.77
CA GLY A 173 -19.06 9.09 4.11
C GLY A 173 -18.57 8.09 5.15
N ARG A 174 -17.96 8.60 6.22
CA ARG A 174 -17.42 7.81 7.33
C ARG A 174 -16.48 6.69 6.86
N THR A 175 -15.70 6.98 5.79
CA THR A 175 -14.74 6.03 5.26
C THR A 175 -13.55 5.87 6.19
N ASP A 176 -12.93 4.69 6.16
CA ASP A 176 -11.66 4.41 6.83
C ASP A 176 -10.55 5.31 6.26
N ARG A 177 -9.46 5.39 7.00
CA ARG A 177 -8.26 6.17 6.67
C ARG A 177 -7.28 5.43 5.77
N ASN A 178 -7.58 4.18 5.42
CA ASN A 178 -6.71 3.31 4.63
C ASN A 178 -7.47 2.78 3.39
N PRO A 179 -7.80 3.63 2.42
CA PRO A 179 -8.34 3.17 1.15
C PRO A 179 -7.29 2.36 0.39
N VAL A 180 -7.74 1.45 -0.46
CA VAL A 180 -6.88 0.61 -1.30
C VAL A 180 -7.25 0.82 -2.76
N ALA A 181 -6.28 1.23 -3.58
CA ALA A 181 -6.46 1.39 -5.01
C ALA A 181 -5.69 0.31 -5.77
N THR A 182 -6.29 -0.22 -6.81
CA THR A 182 -5.71 -1.21 -7.70
C THR A 182 -6.23 -1.02 -9.13
N VAL A 183 -5.74 -1.82 -10.06
CA VAL A 183 -6.12 -1.77 -11.47
C VAL A 183 -6.64 -3.14 -11.88
N ASN A 184 -7.82 -3.20 -12.48
CA ASN A 184 -8.39 -4.45 -12.97
C ASN A 184 -7.73 -4.90 -14.30
N GLY A 185 -8.10 -6.07 -14.79
CA GLY A 185 -7.54 -6.66 -16.01
C GLY A 185 -7.76 -5.84 -17.27
N SER A 186 -8.71 -4.90 -17.27
CA SER A 186 -8.95 -3.96 -18.39
C SER A 186 -8.13 -2.67 -18.25
N GLY A 187 -7.26 -2.55 -17.26
CA GLY A 187 -6.47 -1.34 -17.01
C GLY A 187 -7.25 -0.21 -16.34
N LEU A 188 -8.44 -0.47 -15.82
CA LEU A 188 -9.28 0.51 -15.14
C LEU A 188 -9.02 0.51 -13.63
N VAL A 189 -9.00 1.70 -13.05
CA VAL A 189 -8.75 1.86 -11.61
C VAL A 189 -10.00 1.56 -10.81
N GLU A 190 -9.81 0.80 -9.74
CA GLU A 190 -10.79 0.52 -8.70
C GLU A 190 -10.24 0.94 -7.34
N LEU A 191 -11.09 1.57 -6.55
CA LEU A 191 -10.79 1.93 -5.17
C LEU A 191 -11.75 1.22 -4.23
N TYR A 192 -11.20 0.68 -3.17
CA TYR A 192 -11.92 0.05 -2.08
C TYR A 192 -11.66 0.79 -0.78
N THR A 193 -12.69 1.01 0.01
CA THR A 193 -12.55 1.58 1.35
C THR A 193 -13.63 1.05 2.28
N ALA A 194 -13.26 0.77 3.52
CA ALA A 194 -14.24 0.46 4.55
C ALA A 194 -15.00 1.72 4.98
N SER A 195 -16.20 1.53 5.45
CA SER A 195 -17.02 2.53 6.14
C SER A 195 -17.67 1.91 7.37
N ASP A 196 -18.34 2.72 8.18
CA ASP A 196 -19.10 2.23 9.34
C ASP A 196 -20.28 1.32 8.97
N ARG A 197 -20.61 1.20 7.68
CA ARG A 197 -21.75 0.39 7.18
C ARG A 197 -21.33 -0.76 6.27
N GLY A 198 -20.06 -0.83 5.89
CA GLY A 198 -19.59 -1.87 4.99
C GLY A 198 -18.45 -1.43 4.09
N LEU A 199 -18.26 -2.18 3.01
CA LEU A 199 -17.25 -1.94 1.99
C LEU A 199 -17.83 -1.08 0.87
N LEU A 200 -17.15 0.00 0.52
CA LEU A 200 -17.44 0.84 -0.64
C LEU A 200 -16.43 0.52 -1.75
N ARG A 201 -16.93 0.32 -2.96
CA ARG A 201 -16.14 0.24 -4.19
C ARG A 201 -16.42 1.46 -5.06
N TYR A 202 -15.38 2.03 -5.63
CA TYR A 202 -15.45 3.04 -6.68
C TYR A 202 -14.74 2.48 -7.90
N ALA A 203 -15.41 2.49 -9.04
CA ALA A 203 -14.87 1.92 -10.26
C ALA A 203 -14.92 2.90 -11.42
N GLN A 204 -13.89 2.88 -12.28
CA GLN A 204 -13.94 3.54 -13.56
C GLN A 204 -14.78 2.72 -14.56
N SER A 205 -15.56 3.38 -15.40
CA SER A 205 -16.27 2.77 -16.53
C SER A 205 -15.41 2.70 -17.80
N GLU A 206 -14.46 3.62 -17.93
CA GLU A 206 -13.55 3.74 -19.07
C GLU A 206 -12.25 4.44 -18.66
N PRO A 207 -11.16 4.34 -19.43
CA PRO A 207 -9.91 4.99 -19.14
C PRO A 207 -10.06 6.51 -18.99
N GLY A 208 -9.55 7.07 -17.86
CA GLY A 208 -9.63 8.50 -17.57
C GLY A 208 -10.97 8.98 -17.02
N ALA A 209 -12.01 8.16 -17.02
CA ALA A 209 -13.27 8.51 -16.39
C ALA A 209 -13.11 8.69 -14.88
N ARG A 210 -13.96 9.54 -14.30
CA ARG A 210 -14.06 9.69 -12.86
C ARG A 210 -14.63 8.40 -12.27
N PRO A 211 -13.97 7.75 -11.28
CA PRO A 211 -14.53 6.60 -10.60
C PRO A 211 -15.87 6.94 -9.93
N VAL A 212 -16.83 6.06 -10.05
CA VAL A 212 -18.16 6.20 -9.47
C VAL A 212 -18.34 5.20 -8.34
N VAL A 213 -18.94 5.65 -7.23
CA VAL A 213 -19.28 4.77 -6.12
C VAL A 213 -20.38 3.80 -6.53
N GLU A 214 -20.17 2.53 -6.24
CA GLU A 214 -21.16 1.47 -6.43
C GLU A 214 -22.02 1.25 -5.18
N PRO A 215 -23.07 0.43 -5.26
CA PRO A 215 -23.86 0.07 -4.11
C PRO A 215 -23.00 -0.48 -2.97
N LEU A 216 -23.30 -0.03 -1.75
CA LEU A 216 -22.61 -0.48 -0.54
C LEU A 216 -22.74 -2.00 -0.38
N VAL A 217 -21.60 -2.65 -0.13
CA VAL A 217 -21.54 -4.07 0.23
C VAL A 217 -21.58 -4.18 1.75
N PRO A 218 -22.65 -4.74 2.34
CA PRO A 218 -22.73 -4.92 3.80
C PRO A 218 -21.58 -5.80 4.29
N ALA A 219 -20.76 -5.27 5.19
CA ALA A 219 -19.58 -5.95 5.71
C ALA A 219 -19.15 -5.33 7.04
N SER A 220 -18.57 -6.14 7.93
CA SER A 220 -17.89 -5.68 9.13
C SER A 220 -16.40 -5.71 8.86
N VAL A 221 -15.83 -4.59 8.45
CA VAL A 221 -14.40 -4.49 8.10
C VAL A 221 -13.62 -3.94 9.28
N THR A 222 -12.65 -4.69 9.79
CA THR A 222 -11.70 -4.17 10.78
C THR A 222 -10.84 -3.08 10.14
N PRO A 223 -10.81 -1.87 10.70
CA PRO A 223 -10.09 -0.74 10.10
C PRO A 223 -8.62 -1.06 9.81
N GLY A 224 -8.15 -0.66 8.63
CA GLY A 224 -6.76 -0.81 8.20
C GLY A 224 -6.38 -2.20 7.70
N THR A 225 -7.27 -3.19 7.72
CA THR A 225 -6.95 -4.57 7.27
C THR A 225 -7.25 -4.81 5.79
N LEU A 226 -7.92 -3.89 5.13
CA LEU A 226 -8.34 -4.04 3.74
C LEU A 226 -7.14 -4.07 2.79
N THR A 227 -7.15 -5.01 1.86
CA THR A 227 -6.25 -5.10 0.70
C THR A 227 -7.00 -5.61 -0.53
N ALA A 228 -6.42 -5.47 -1.72
CA ALA A 228 -7.04 -5.94 -2.95
C ALA A 228 -5.98 -6.33 -3.98
N VAL A 229 -6.29 -7.34 -4.79
CA VAL A 229 -5.44 -7.81 -5.88
C VAL A 229 -6.28 -8.24 -7.07
N THR A 230 -5.74 -8.04 -8.28
CA THR A 230 -6.39 -8.46 -9.53
C THR A 230 -6.10 -9.93 -9.80
N GLY A 231 -7.16 -10.71 -9.97
CA GLY A 231 -7.08 -12.14 -10.27
C GLY A 231 -6.73 -12.45 -11.73
N THR A 232 -6.74 -13.74 -12.06
CA THR A 232 -6.50 -14.26 -13.42
C THR A 232 -7.61 -13.92 -14.39
N SER A 233 -8.85 -13.83 -13.90
CA SER A 233 -10.02 -13.38 -14.66
C SER A 233 -9.97 -11.90 -15.02
N GLY A 234 -9.03 -11.15 -14.46
CA GLY A 234 -8.97 -9.69 -14.55
C GLY A 234 -9.88 -8.96 -13.57
N GLN A 235 -10.66 -9.69 -12.76
CA GLN A 235 -11.45 -9.08 -11.70
C GLN A 235 -10.61 -8.83 -10.45
N VAL A 236 -10.97 -7.79 -9.72
CA VAL A 236 -10.34 -7.47 -8.43
C VAL A 236 -11.02 -8.28 -7.33
N THR A 237 -10.20 -8.87 -6.46
CA THR A 237 -10.65 -9.50 -5.22
C THR A 237 -10.15 -8.66 -4.04
N ALA A 238 -11.07 -8.24 -3.19
CA ALA A 238 -10.78 -7.54 -1.95
C ALA A 238 -10.75 -8.53 -0.78
N TYR A 239 -9.78 -8.34 0.13
CA TYR A 239 -9.59 -9.12 1.36
C TYR A 239 -9.58 -8.16 2.54
N TYR A 240 -10.19 -8.56 3.64
CA TYR A 240 -10.15 -7.82 4.89
C TYR A 240 -10.38 -8.76 6.07
N VAL A 241 -10.01 -8.33 7.25
CA VAL A 241 -10.35 -9.03 8.50
C VAL A 241 -11.67 -8.49 9.02
N ASP A 242 -12.61 -9.36 9.37
CA ASP A 242 -13.87 -8.97 9.97
C ASP A 242 -13.76 -8.82 11.50
N GLY A 243 -14.86 -8.41 12.14
CA GLY A 243 -14.91 -8.24 13.59
C GLY A 243 -14.77 -9.54 14.41
N SER A 244 -14.84 -10.71 13.76
CA SER A 244 -14.62 -12.02 14.40
C SER A 244 -13.20 -12.56 14.22
N GLY A 245 -12.33 -11.81 13.50
CA GLY A 245 -10.97 -12.23 13.19
C GLY A 245 -10.86 -13.17 12.00
N GLN A 246 -11.91 -13.23 11.14
CA GLN A 246 -11.88 -14.00 9.90
C GLN A 246 -11.42 -13.10 8.74
N ILE A 247 -10.61 -13.63 7.85
CA ILE A 247 -10.40 -13.03 6.53
C ILE A 247 -11.65 -13.30 5.71
N CYS A 248 -12.25 -12.22 5.24
CA CYS A 248 -13.34 -12.26 4.28
C CYS A 248 -12.82 -11.87 2.89
N VAL A 249 -13.39 -12.50 1.87
CA VAL A 249 -13.12 -12.19 0.46
C VAL A 249 -14.39 -11.68 -0.21
N TRP A 250 -14.20 -10.74 -1.12
CA TRP A 250 -15.27 -10.24 -1.96
C TRP A 250 -14.73 -9.82 -3.34
N SER A 251 -15.49 -10.17 -4.38
CA SER A 251 -15.23 -9.72 -5.75
C SER A 251 -16.56 -9.40 -6.44
N PRO A 252 -16.64 -8.30 -7.20
CA PRO A 252 -17.88 -7.85 -7.85
C PRO A 252 -18.58 -8.91 -8.70
N GLY A 253 -17.82 -9.83 -9.30
CA GLY A 253 -18.35 -10.88 -10.18
C GLY A 253 -18.79 -12.16 -9.45
N ARG A 254 -18.59 -12.28 -8.13
CA ARG A 254 -18.78 -13.53 -7.40
C ARG A 254 -19.92 -13.53 -6.40
N GLY A 255 -20.70 -12.48 -6.33
CA GLY A 255 -21.85 -12.39 -5.45
C GLY A 255 -22.00 -11.06 -4.75
N LEU A 256 -23.15 -10.90 -4.06
CA LEU A 256 -23.50 -9.64 -3.40
C LEU A 256 -22.90 -9.49 -2.01
N ALA A 257 -22.46 -10.57 -1.39
CA ALA A 257 -21.96 -10.58 -0.01
C ALA A 257 -20.54 -11.14 0.05
N PRO A 258 -19.70 -10.59 0.94
CA PRO A 258 -18.39 -11.17 1.26
C PRO A 258 -18.52 -12.57 1.87
N THR A 259 -17.55 -13.41 1.62
CA THR A 259 -17.52 -14.79 2.13
C THR A 259 -16.36 -14.95 3.11
N PRO A 260 -16.56 -15.49 4.32
CA PRO A 260 -15.48 -15.89 5.20
C PRO A 260 -14.58 -16.93 4.51
N PHE A 261 -13.26 -16.75 4.62
CA PHE A 261 -12.29 -17.57 3.91
C PHE A 261 -11.36 -18.34 4.85
N ALA A 262 -10.74 -17.66 5.80
CA ALA A 262 -9.82 -18.28 6.75
C ALA A 262 -9.67 -17.40 8.00
N ALA A 263 -9.15 -17.97 9.09
CA ALA A 263 -8.76 -17.19 10.23
C ALA A 263 -7.58 -16.25 9.87
N ALA A 264 -7.63 -15.00 10.33
CA ALA A 264 -6.51 -14.09 10.22
C ALA A 264 -5.34 -14.53 11.13
N ALA A 265 -4.10 -14.26 10.74
CA ALA A 265 -2.94 -14.52 11.58
C ALA A 265 -2.79 -13.48 12.70
N GLY A 266 -3.35 -12.30 12.51
CA GLY A 266 -3.32 -11.21 13.47
C GLY A 266 -4.38 -10.15 13.18
N THR A 267 -4.34 -9.05 13.91
CA THR A 267 -5.29 -7.93 13.78
C THR A 267 -4.77 -6.79 12.90
N GLY A 268 -3.52 -6.90 12.43
CA GLY A 268 -2.86 -5.88 11.61
C GLY A 268 -3.28 -5.91 10.14
N PRO A 269 -2.74 -4.96 9.35
CA PRO A 269 -3.02 -4.87 7.92
C PRO A 269 -2.67 -6.16 7.17
N LEU A 270 -3.42 -6.43 6.12
CA LEU A 270 -3.13 -7.46 5.12
C LEU A 270 -2.41 -6.84 3.93
N THR A 271 -1.56 -7.63 3.27
CA THR A 271 -1.04 -7.36 1.92
C THR A 271 -1.37 -8.54 1.03
N ALA A 272 -1.76 -8.26 -0.21
CA ALA A 272 -2.04 -9.28 -1.22
C ALA A 272 -1.18 -9.04 -2.46
N GLY A 273 -0.73 -10.13 -3.07
CA GLY A 273 0.01 -10.12 -4.33
C GLY A 273 -0.21 -11.42 -5.09
N ARG A 274 0.32 -11.51 -6.31
CA ARG A 274 0.28 -12.73 -7.11
C ARG A 274 1.69 -13.22 -7.41
N CYS A 275 1.85 -14.53 -7.45
CA CYS A 275 3.09 -15.19 -7.85
C CYS A 275 2.80 -16.55 -8.49
N LEU A 276 3.82 -17.15 -9.07
CA LEU A 276 3.78 -18.53 -9.52
C LEU A 276 4.41 -19.43 -8.44
N ILE A 277 3.69 -20.48 -8.05
CA ILE A 277 4.18 -21.52 -7.16
C ILE A 277 3.98 -22.86 -7.89
N ASP A 278 5.04 -23.59 -8.12
CA ASP A 278 5.03 -24.86 -8.87
C ASP A 278 4.36 -24.74 -10.26
N GLY A 279 4.48 -23.55 -10.90
CA GLY A 279 3.87 -23.25 -12.19
C GLY A 279 2.40 -22.83 -12.12
N TYR A 280 1.77 -22.84 -10.95
CA TYR A 280 0.40 -22.40 -10.75
C TYR A 280 0.33 -20.94 -10.35
N ASP A 281 -0.67 -20.21 -10.87
CA ASP A 281 -0.95 -18.85 -10.43
C ASP A 281 -1.57 -18.88 -9.03
N CYS A 282 -0.89 -18.24 -8.08
CA CYS A 282 -1.29 -18.21 -6.70
C CYS A 282 -1.47 -16.76 -6.21
N THR A 283 -2.49 -16.57 -5.40
CA THR A 283 -2.61 -15.37 -4.57
C THR A 283 -1.83 -15.58 -3.27
N LEU A 284 -0.92 -14.68 -3.00
CA LEU A 284 -0.09 -14.65 -1.81
C LEU A 284 -0.62 -13.55 -0.88
N LEU A 285 -0.94 -13.91 0.37
CA LEU A 285 -1.30 -13.00 1.44
C LEU A 285 -0.14 -12.90 2.43
N ALA A 286 0.07 -11.70 2.98
CA ALA A 286 1.02 -11.45 4.04
C ALA A 286 0.37 -10.67 5.19
N GLN A 287 0.74 -11.00 6.42
CA GLN A 287 0.29 -10.32 7.64
C GLN A 287 1.40 -10.43 8.69
N CYS A 288 1.26 -9.69 9.80
CA CYS A 288 1.98 -9.97 11.02
C CYS A 288 1.10 -10.85 11.91
N ASP A 289 1.69 -11.86 12.53
CA ASP A 289 1.02 -12.67 13.55
C ASP A 289 0.87 -11.90 14.88
N GLY A 290 0.30 -12.56 15.90
CA GLY A 290 0.09 -11.98 17.21
C GLY A 290 1.38 -11.61 17.95
N GLU A 291 2.54 -12.13 17.55
CA GLU A 291 3.86 -11.85 18.11
C GLU A 291 4.65 -10.83 17.26
N GLY A 292 4.07 -10.36 16.16
CA GLY A 292 4.69 -9.44 15.21
C GLY A 292 5.58 -10.11 14.17
N GLY A 293 5.64 -11.43 14.13
CA GLY A 293 6.36 -12.19 13.11
C GLY A 293 5.72 -12.05 11.73
N ALA A 294 6.54 -12.00 10.68
CA ALA A 294 6.03 -12.02 9.30
C ALA A 294 5.50 -13.41 8.94
N VAL A 295 4.24 -13.49 8.53
CA VAL A 295 3.61 -14.73 8.07
C VAL A 295 3.09 -14.57 6.66
N LEU A 296 3.22 -15.61 5.87
CA LEU A 296 2.72 -15.71 4.50
C LEU A 296 1.76 -16.88 4.36
N ALA A 297 0.81 -16.73 3.46
CA ALA A 297 -0.08 -17.81 3.06
C ALA A 297 -0.39 -17.70 1.57
N ALA A 298 -0.42 -18.80 0.86
CA ALA A 298 -0.72 -18.86 -0.56
C ALA A 298 -1.85 -19.84 -0.85
N TYR A 299 -2.62 -19.54 -1.89
CA TYR A 299 -3.62 -20.44 -2.43
C TYR A 299 -3.78 -20.20 -3.94
N LEU A 300 -4.35 -21.15 -4.67
CA LEU A 300 -4.61 -21.01 -6.11
C LEU A 300 -5.51 -19.80 -6.36
N THR A 301 -5.06 -18.86 -7.19
CA THR A 301 -5.79 -17.63 -7.45
C THR A 301 -7.24 -17.91 -7.87
N GLU A 302 -8.18 -17.22 -7.21
CA GLU A 302 -9.62 -17.35 -7.42
C GLU A 302 -10.21 -18.72 -7.01
N ARG A 303 -9.47 -19.49 -6.19
CA ARG A 303 -9.91 -20.79 -5.67
C ARG A 303 -9.90 -20.79 -4.14
N GLU A 304 -10.74 -19.96 -3.55
CA GLU A 304 -10.86 -19.81 -2.10
C GLU A 304 -11.36 -21.11 -1.43
N ASP A 305 -11.96 -22.00 -2.20
CA ASP A 305 -12.36 -23.35 -1.77
C ASP A 305 -11.17 -24.27 -1.38
N THR A 306 -9.94 -23.92 -1.79
CA THR A 306 -8.75 -24.72 -1.45
C THR A 306 -8.20 -24.45 -0.04
N GLY A 307 -8.74 -23.46 0.66
CA GLY A 307 -8.31 -23.08 1.99
C GLY A 307 -7.03 -22.22 2.00
N LEU A 308 -6.69 -21.70 3.17
CA LEU A 308 -5.51 -20.85 3.40
C LEU A 308 -4.79 -21.29 4.68
N TYR A 309 -3.48 -21.47 4.61
CA TYR A 309 -2.66 -21.85 5.76
C TYR A 309 -1.52 -20.87 5.93
N TRP A 310 -1.44 -20.23 7.08
CA TRP A 310 -0.37 -19.33 7.45
C TRP A 310 0.91 -20.09 7.80
N THR A 311 2.02 -19.64 7.24
CA THR A 311 3.36 -20.18 7.52
C THR A 311 4.23 -19.06 8.08
N PRO A 312 4.85 -19.23 9.27
CA PRO A 312 5.88 -18.33 9.74
C PRO A 312 6.98 -18.20 8.70
N SER A 313 7.24 -16.98 8.25
CA SER A 313 8.08 -16.75 7.07
C SER A 313 9.18 -15.72 7.29
N GLY A 314 9.24 -15.10 8.46
CA GLY A 314 10.25 -14.09 8.73
C GLY A 314 10.34 -13.67 10.20
N PRO A 315 11.31 -12.80 10.49
CA PRO A 315 11.50 -12.25 11.82
C PRO A 315 10.38 -11.28 12.19
N PRO A 316 10.34 -10.76 13.43
CA PRO A 316 9.45 -9.66 13.80
C PRO A 316 9.66 -8.42 12.93
N VAL A 317 8.53 -7.81 12.48
CA VAL A 317 8.49 -6.72 11.51
C VAL A 317 7.55 -5.59 11.97
N LEU A 318 7.77 -4.38 11.47
CA LEU A 318 6.98 -3.18 11.79
C LEU A 318 5.73 -3.00 10.91
N GLY A 319 5.12 -4.08 10.47
CA GLY A 319 3.93 -4.06 9.63
C GLY A 319 3.98 -5.14 8.56
N PRO A 320 2.94 -5.31 7.76
CA PRO A 320 2.88 -6.41 6.81
C PRO A 320 3.98 -6.26 5.75
N PRO A 321 4.60 -7.39 5.34
CA PRO A 321 5.52 -7.38 4.20
C PRO A 321 4.83 -6.89 2.93
N THR A 322 5.56 -6.19 2.06
CA THR A 322 5.12 -5.91 0.69
C THR A 322 5.50 -7.07 -0.22
N LEU A 323 4.67 -7.29 -1.22
CA LEU A 323 4.76 -8.44 -2.12
C LEU A 323 4.84 -7.96 -3.57
N THR A 324 5.70 -8.60 -4.36
CA THR A 324 5.74 -8.47 -5.82
C THR A 324 6.23 -9.78 -6.44
N ALA A 325 6.27 -9.87 -7.76
CA ALA A 325 6.83 -11.01 -8.46
C ALA A 325 7.96 -10.59 -9.40
N ASP A 326 8.93 -11.46 -9.59
CA ASP A 326 10.00 -11.26 -10.57
C ASP A 326 9.52 -11.51 -12.02
N ALA A 327 10.43 -11.52 -12.98
CA ALA A 327 10.09 -11.73 -14.39
C ALA A 327 9.62 -13.16 -14.69
N ALA A 328 10.02 -14.12 -13.87
CA ALA A 328 9.57 -15.51 -13.96
C ALA A 328 8.29 -15.79 -13.17
N GLY A 329 7.75 -14.77 -12.47
CA GLY A 329 6.58 -14.90 -11.62
C GLY A 329 6.87 -15.34 -10.19
N ALA A 330 8.13 -15.56 -9.82
CA ALA A 330 8.49 -15.97 -8.47
C ALA A 330 8.33 -14.80 -7.48
N ALA A 331 7.84 -15.10 -6.28
CA ALA A 331 7.57 -14.08 -5.27
C ALA A 331 8.86 -13.40 -4.78
N ALA A 332 8.76 -12.09 -4.61
CA ALA A 332 9.73 -11.28 -3.88
C ALA A 332 9.01 -10.51 -2.77
N VAL A 333 9.62 -10.46 -1.61
CA VAL A 333 9.03 -9.94 -0.38
C VAL A 333 10.00 -8.95 0.25
N ALA A 334 9.49 -7.82 0.74
CA ALA A 334 10.28 -6.90 1.56
C ALA A 334 9.50 -6.50 2.82
N ALA A 335 10.21 -6.26 3.90
CA ALA A 335 9.62 -5.82 5.16
C ALA A 335 10.54 -4.85 5.89
N LEU A 336 9.99 -4.14 6.88
CA LEU A 336 10.78 -3.44 7.88
C LEU A 336 10.95 -4.34 9.10
N ALA A 337 12.18 -4.68 9.43
CA ALA A 337 12.49 -5.38 10.68
C ALA A 337 12.09 -4.52 11.90
N ALA A 338 11.97 -5.13 13.07
CA ALA A 338 11.56 -4.47 14.30
C ALA A 338 12.42 -3.24 14.68
N ASP A 339 13.67 -3.21 14.25
CA ASP A 339 14.60 -2.07 14.43
C ASP A 339 14.50 -1.01 13.29
N GLY A 340 13.56 -1.19 12.38
CA GLY A 340 13.36 -0.31 11.23
C GLY A 340 14.29 -0.55 10.04
N GLY A 341 15.18 -1.55 10.09
CA GLY A 341 16.01 -1.95 8.93
C GLY A 341 15.16 -2.58 7.85
N VAL A 342 15.55 -2.37 6.60
CA VAL A 342 14.90 -3.03 5.45
C VAL A 342 15.44 -4.45 5.31
N ILE A 343 14.54 -5.40 5.15
CA ILE A 343 14.87 -6.80 4.88
C ILE A 343 14.11 -7.28 3.64
N VAL A 344 14.75 -8.15 2.86
CA VAL A 344 14.16 -8.74 1.64
C VAL A 344 14.35 -10.24 1.63
N SER A 345 13.43 -10.95 1.00
CA SER A 345 13.53 -12.37 0.71
C SER A 345 12.89 -12.67 -0.64
N ARG A 346 13.18 -13.84 -1.20
CA ARG A 346 12.69 -14.30 -2.51
C ARG A 346 12.27 -15.75 -2.42
N GLN A 347 11.35 -16.11 -3.27
CA GLN A 347 11.00 -17.51 -3.49
C GLN A 347 12.19 -18.27 -4.07
N THR A 348 12.47 -19.45 -3.52
CA THR A 348 13.48 -20.40 -4.03
C THR A 348 12.89 -21.23 -5.18
N ALA A 349 13.75 -22.06 -5.80
CA ALA A 349 13.31 -23.06 -6.79
C ALA A 349 12.78 -24.36 -6.14
N GLU A 350 12.73 -24.44 -4.82
CA GLU A 350 12.17 -25.60 -4.12
C GLU A 350 10.64 -25.64 -4.29
N PRO A 351 10.03 -26.85 -4.28
CA PRO A 351 8.58 -26.97 -4.38
C PRO A 351 7.83 -26.22 -3.29
N GLY A 352 6.69 -25.68 -3.65
CA GLY A 352 5.87 -24.87 -2.75
C GLY A 352 6.36 -23.44 -2.59
N LEU A 353 5.87 -22.76 -1.55
CA LEU A 353 6.30 -21.41 -1.20
C LEU A 353 7.48 -21.47 -0.22
N ALA A 354 8.66 -21.76 -0.73
CA ALA A 354 9.90 -21.71 0.04
C ALA A 354 10.62 -20.37 -0.24
N LEU A 355 11.08 -19.70 0.82
CA LEU A 355 11.79 -18.42 0.73
C LEU A 355 13.28 -18.59 1.06
N GLU A 356 14.12 -17.81 0.37
CA GLU A 356 15.51 -17.59 0.77
C GLU A 356 15.59 -16.99 2.19
N PRO A 357 16.70 -17.18 2.90
CA PRO A 357 16.93 -16.45 4.15
C PRO A 357 16.80 -14.93 3.95
N TRP A 358 16.16 -14.25 4.89
CA TRP A 358 15.99 -12.79 4.84
C TRP A 358 17.36 -12.09 4.84
N THR A 359 17.57 -11.25 3.87
CA THR A 359 18.77 -10.42 3.73
C THR A 359 18.48 -8.99 4.14
N ARG A 360 19.34 -8.43 4.99
CA ARG A 360 19.26 -7.02 5.39
C ARG A 360 19.91 -6.13 4.32
N LEU A 361 19.25 -5.00 4.02
CA LEU A 361 19.74 -3.97 3.08
C LEU A 361 20.47 -2.85 3.82
#